data_ecf9a45bad9f59506407041018f536d8
#
_entry.id   ecf9a45bad9f59506407041018f536d8
#
_cell.length_a   1.000
_cell.length_b   1.000
_cell.length_c   1.000
_cell.angle_alpha   90.00
_cell.angle_beta   90.00
_cell.angle_gamma   90.00
#
_symmetry.space_group_name_H-M   'P 1'
#
loop_
_entity.id
_entity.type
_entity.pdbx_description
1 polymer ?
#
loop_
_entity_poly.entity_id
_entity_poly.type
_entity_poly.pdbx_seq_one_letter_code
_entity_poly.pdbx_strand_id
1 'polypeptide(L)'
;LVRCPSVTPAEGGALDALEAVLRPAGFTVDRVTFSEPGTPDVENLYARIGTGAPYLLFAGHTDVVPPGEAARWRHAPFAGEVENGELYGRGAVDMKGGIACFLAATLNHLAANGGRPRGSIGFLI
;
A
#
# COMPACT_ATOMS: atom_id res chain seq x y z
N LEU A 1 1.54 1.07 7.11
CA LEU A 1 1.24 -0.18 6.41
C LEU A 1 1.69 -1.42 7.20
N VAL A 2 2.92 -1.46 7.75
CA VAL A 2 3.42 -2.65 8.50
C VAL A 2 2.51 -3.01 9.69
N ARG A 3 1.90 -2.02 10.32
CA ARG A 3 0.96 -2.21 11.44
C ARG A 3 -0.40 -2.79 11.05
N CYS A 4 -0.69 -2.89 9.76
CA CYS A 4 -1.90 -3.53 9.25
C CYS A 4 -1.64 -5.03 9.08
N PRO A 5 -2.31 -5.92 9.84
CA PRO A 5 -2.05 -7.35 9.80
C PRO A 5 -2.75 -8.02 8.60
N SER A 6 -2.39 -7.59 7.40
CA SER A 6 -2.96 -8.03 6.12
C SER A 6 -2.45 -9.41 5.70
N VAL A 7 -2.67 -10.39 6.56
CA VAL A 7 -2.33 -11.79 6.25
C VAL A 7 -3.34 -12.34 5.25
N THR A 8 -2.83 -12.78 4.07
CA THR A 8 -3.67 -13.32 2.99
C THR A 8 -4.74 -14.29 3.51
N PRO A 9 -6.04 -14.14 3.14
CA PRO A 9 -6.59 -13.21 2.13
C PRO A 9 -7.08 -11.87 2.70
N ALA A 10 -6.89 -11.61 3.99
CA ALA A 10 -7.40 -10.41 4.64
C ALA A 10 -6.57 -9.16 4.25
N GLU A 11 -7.26 -8.05 3.96
CA GLU A 11 -6.59 -6.76 3.69
C GLU A 11 -6.10 -6.05 4.97
N GLY A 12 -6.66 -6.39 6.15
CA GLY A 12 -6.20 -6.00 7.47
C GLY A 12 -6.10 -4.49 7.74
N GLY A 13 -6.84 -3.65 7.01
CA GLY A 13 -6.82 -2.19 7.10
C GLY A 13 -5.69 -1.54 6.28
N ALA A 14 -4.96 -2.30 5.48
CA ALA A 14 -3.86 -1.76 4.67
C ALA A 14 -4.36 -0.89 3.51
N LEU A 15 -5.44 -1.30 2.87
CA LEU A 15 -6.06 -0.54 1.78
C LEU A 15 -6.76 0.71 2.32
N ASP A 16 -7.38 0.65 3.50
CA ASP A 16 -7.96 1.82 4.16
C ASP A 16 -6.89 2.86 4.48
N ALA A 17 -5.73 2.41 4.97
CA ALA A 17 -4.60 3.29 5.26
C ALA A 17 -4.06 3.98 3.99
N LEU A 18 -4.04 3.30 2.85
CA LEU A 18 -3.65 3.88 1.57
C LEU A 18 -4.70 4.87 1.07
N GLU A 19 -5.96 4.50 1.10
CA GLU A 19 -7.08 5.34 0.68
C GLU A 19 -7.13 6.65 1.48
N ALA A 20 -6.92 6.58 2.81
CA ALA A 20 -6.88 7.74 3.70
C ALA A 20 -5.77 8.76 3.33
N VAL A 21 -4.73 8.33 2.65
CA VAL A 21 -3.65 9.21 2.16
C VAL A 21 -3.90 9.66 0.72
N LEU A 22 -4.38 8.77 -0.15
CA LEU A 22 -4.55 9.02 -1.57
C LEU A 22 -5.70 9.98 -1.88
N ARG A 23 -6.87 9.82 -1.23
CA ARG A 23 -8.03 10.71 -1.48
C ARG A 23 -7.74 12.19 -1.16
N PRO A 24 -7.18 12.55 -0.01
CA PRO A 24 -6.83 13.96 0.26
C PRO A 24 -5.76 14.52 -0.69
N ALA A 25 -4.92 13.65 -1.26
CA ALA A 25 -3.92 14.04 -2.27
C ALA A 25 -4.51 14.24 -3.68
N GLY A 26 -5.84 14.08 -3.84
CA GLY A 26 -6.55 14.34 -5.09
C GLY A 26 -6.72 13.14 -6.01
N PHE A 27 -6.45 11.92 -5.53
CA PHE A 27 -6.71 10.71 -6.29
C PHE A 27 -8.19 10.34 -6.29
N THR A 28 -8.68 9.90 -7.45
CA THR A 28 -9.86 9.03 -7.50
C THR A 28 -9.42 7.64 -7.05
N VAL A 29 -10.15 7.05 -6.12
CA VAL A 29 -9.83 5.74 -5.53
C VAL A 29 -11.03 4.84 -5.67
N ASP A 30 -10.83 3.69 -6.29
CA ASP A 30 -11.82 2.63 -6.49
C ASP A 30 -11.36 1.39 -5.70
N ARG A 31 -12.28 0.80 -4.94
CA ARG A 31 -12.10 -0.50 -4.25
C ARG A 31 -12.82 -1.56 -5.06
N VAL A 32 -12.14 -2.64 -5.37
CA VAL A 32 -12.67 -3.73 -6.19
C VAL A 32 -12.46 -5.04 -5.48
N THR A 33 -13.57 -5.73 -5.18
CA THR A 33 -13.53 -7.08 -4.59
C THR A 33 -13.69 -8.11 -5.70
N PHE A 34 -12.76 -9.04 -5.77
CA PHE A 34 -12.84 -10.20 -6.65
C PHE A 34 -13.30 -11.41 -5.83
N SER A 35 -14.33 -12.08 -6.32
CA SER A 35 -14.95 -13.23 -5.66
C SER A 35 -15.04 -14.39 -6.65
N GLU A 36 -14.68 -15.58 -6.19
CA GLU A 36 -14.85 -16.83 -6.94
C GLU A 36 -15.39 -17.93 -6.01
N PRO A 37 -16.38 -18.73 -6.44
CA PRO A 37 -16.91 -19.79 -5.60
C PRO A 37 -15.83 -20.76 -5.07
N GLY A 38 -15.79 -20.95 -3.76
CA GLY A 38 -14.83 -21.83 -3.10
C GLY A 38 -13.50 -21.20 -2.73
N THR A 39 -13.29 -19.92 -3.04
CA THR A 39 -12.13 -19.15 -2.60
C THR A 39 -12.55 -17.95 -1.76
N PRO A 40 -11.70 -17.47 -0.84
CA PRO A 40 -11.94 -16.22 -0.15
C PRO A 40 -11.95 -15.04 -1.13
N ASP A 41 -12.77 -14.05 -0.82
CA ASP A 41 -12.76 -12.78 -1.54
C ASP A 41 -11.42 -12.04 -1.39
N VAL A 42 -11.00 -11.38 -2.46
CA VAL A 42 -9.79 -10.55 -2.47
C VAL A 42 -10.15 -9.13 -2.83
N GLU A 43 -9.85 -8.20 -1.94
CA GLU A 43 -10.07 -6.80 -2.14
C GLU A 43 -8.82 -6.12 -2.71
N ASN A 44 -9.01 -5.26 -3.71
CA ASN A 44 -7.94 -4.53 -4.39
C ASN A 44 -8.28 -3.03 -4.38
N LEU A 45 -7.25 -2.20 -4.53
CA LEU A 45 -7.39 -0.77 -4.65
C LEU A 45 -6.77 -0.30 -5.98
N TYR A 46 -7.56 0.44 -6.75
CA TYR A 46 -7.05 1.20 -7.87
C TYR A 46 -7.19 2.69 -7.57
N ALA A 47 -6.12 3.44 -7.74
CA ALA A 47 -6.15 4.88 -7.57
C ALA A 47 -5.48 5.59 -8.74
N ARG A 48 -6.03 6.75 -9.14
CA ARG A 48 -5.48 7.54 -10.24
C ARG A 48 -5.62 9.04 -9.99
N ILE A 49 -4.58 9.78 -10.37
CA ILE A 49 -4.60 11.24 -10.50
C ILE A 49 -4.11 11.63 -11.89
N GLY A 50 -4.74 12.67 -12.48
CA GLY A 50 -4.45 13.11 -13.84
C GLY A 50 -5.19 12.30 -14.90
N THR A 51 -5.28 12.85 -16.12
CA THR A 51 -6.01 12.24 -17.24
C THR A 51 -5.20 12.14 -18.53
N GLY A 52 -4.00 12.75 -18.54
CA GLY A 52 -3.15 12.83 -19.71
C GLY A 52 -2.07 11.74 -19.76
N ALA A 53 -1.34 11.74 -20.87
CA ALA A 53 -0.11 10.99 -21.04
C ALA A 53 1.11 11.86 -20.64
N PRO A 54 2.23 11.27 -20.22
CA PRO A 54 2.43 9.84 -19.98
C PRO A 54 1.65 9.32 -18.77
N TYR A 55 1.41 8.00 -18.72
CA TYR A 55 0.80 7.33 -17.59
C TYR A 55 1.80 6.43 -16.89
N LEU A 56 2.11 6.74 -15.62
CA LEU A 56 2.94 5.92 -14.75
C LEU A 56 2.03 5.14 -13.79
N LEU A 57 2.12 3.82 -13.80
CA LEU A 57 1.39 2.95 -12.91
C LEU A 57 2.37 2.25 -11.96
N PHE A 58 2.16 2.42 -10.66
CA PHE A 58 2.81 1.62 -9.62
C PHE A 58 1.91 0.44 -9.29
N ALA A 59 2.45 -0.76 -9.37
CA ALA A 59 1.77 -1.99 -8.95
C ALA A 59 2.46 -2.60 -7.74
N GLY A 60 1.67 -3.13 -6.81
CA GLY A 60 2.18 -3.77 -5.60
C GLY A 60 1.10 -4.56 -4.89
N HIS A 61 1.49 -5.22 -3.80
CA HIS A 61 0.56 -5.95 -2.93
C HIS A 61 0.76 -5.57 -1.47
N THR A 62 -0.32 -5.50 -0.71
CA THR A 62 -0.29 -5.24 0.73
C THR A 62 -0.44 -6.49 1.57
N ASP A 63 -0.93 -7.57 0.98
CA ASP A 63 -1.04 -8.84 1.68
C ASP A 63 0.35 -9.42 1.99
N VAL A 64 0.39 -10.20 3.04
CA VAL A 64 1.62 -10.82 3.54
C VAL A 64 1.37 -12.28 3.91
N VAL A 65 2.41 -13.09 3.79
CA VAL A 65 2.37 -14.46 4.32
C VAL A 65 2.31 -14.46 5.85
N PRO A 66 1.74 -15.51 6.47
CA PRO A 66 1.70 -15.63 7.92
C PRO A 66 3.07 -15.41 8.56
N PRO A 67 3.16 -14.71 9.70
CA PRO A 67 4.43 -14.41 10.34
C PRO A 67 5.10 -15.63 10.98
N GLY A 68 4.39 -16.75 11.12
CA GLY A 68 4.87 -17.91 11.85
C GLY A 68 4.79 -17.71 13.38
N GLU A 69 5.70 -18.33 14.11
CA GLU A 69 5.73 -18.25 15.57
C GLU A 69 6.17 -16.86 16.05
N ALA A 70 5.27 -16.10 16.67
CA ALA A 70 5.54 -14.75 17.15
C ALA A 70 6.72 -14.70 18.15
N ALA A 71 6.94 -15.74 18.94
CA ALA A 71 8.04 -15.84 19.89
C ALA A 71 9.44 -15.86 19.23
N ARG A 72 9.52 -16.12 17.93
CA ARG A 72 10.79 -16.10 17.16
C ARG A 72 11.13 -14.70 16.63
N TRP A 73 10.23 -13.74 16.77
CA TRP A 73 10.47 -12.37 16.34
C TRP A 73 11.07 -11.54 17.47
N ARG A 74 12.15 -10.82 17.18
CA ARG A 74 12.74 -9.84 18.10
C ARG A 74 11.79 -8.67 18.37
N HIS A 75 11.08 -8.22 17.31
CA HIS A 75 10.03 -7.23 17.35
C HIS A 75 8.73 -7.87 16.88
N ALA A 76 7.59 -7.55 17.50
CA ALA A 76 6.33 -8.15 17.12
C ALA A 76 6.05 -7.92 15.61
N PRO A 77 5.55 -8.94 14.87
CA PRO A 77 5.47 -8.91 13.39
C PRO A 77 4.75 -7.71 12.81
N PHE A 78 3.77 -7.18 13.52
CA PHE A 78 2.95 -6.04 13.08
C PHE A 78 3.11 -4.80 13.97
N ALA A 79 4.13 -4.72 14.80
CA ALA A 79 4.37 -3.53 15.63
C ALA A 79 4.89 -2.34 14.80
N GLY A 80 5.61 -2.62 13.71
CA GLY A 80 6.22 -1.57 12.89
C GLY A 80 7.19 -0.73 13.72
N GLU A 81 8.04 -1.38 14.50
CA GLU A 81 9.04 -0.74 15.33
C GLU A 81 10.23 -0.28 14.50
N VAL A 82 10.81 0.83 14.90
CA VAL A 82 12.05 1.36 14.30
C VAL A 82 13.14 1.33 15.35
N GLU A 83 14.22 0.61 15.06
CA GLU A 83 15.41 0.55 15.93
C GLU A 83 16.65 0.79 15.08
N ASN A 84 17.54 1.69 15.53
CA ASN A 84 18.77 2.06 14.83
C ASN A 84 18.59 2.48 13.35
N GLY A 85 17.44 3.07 13.01
CA GLY A 85 17.11 3.50 11.65
C GLY A 85 16.55 2.39 10.75
N GLU A 86 16.36 1.19 11.27
CA GLU A 86 15.76 0.05 10.56
C GLU A 86 14.31 -0.19 11.00
N LEU A 87 13.41 -0.40 10.04
CA LEU A 87 12.00 -0.73 10.27
C LEU A 87 11.83 -2.25 10.32
N TYR A 88 11.30 -2.73 11.43
CA TYR A 88 11.04 -4.16 11.65
C TYR A 88 9.56 -4.50 11.50
N GLY A 89 9.27 -5.60 10.80
CA GLY A 89 7.95 -6.19 10.72
C GLY A 89 7.68 -7.02 9.47
N ARG A 90 6.62 -7.82 9.53
CA ARG A 90 6.17 -8.65 8.42
C ARG A 90 5.73 -7.76 7.24
N GLY A 91 6.27 -8.02 6.04
CA GLY A 91 5.97 -7.26 4.85
C GLY A 91 6.72 -5.93 4.73
N ALA A 92 7.64 -5.59 5.65
CA ALA A 92 8.42 -4.36 5.56
C ALA A 92 9.24 -4.30 4.26
N VAL A 93 9.87 -5.41 3.87
CA VAL A 93 10.65 -5.53 2.62
C VAL A 93 9.77 -5.92 1.45
N ASP A 94 8.88 -6.88 1.62
CA ASP A 94 8.01 -7.44 0.58
C ASP A 94 6.54 -7.33 0.97
N MET A 95 5.80 -6.28 0.44
CA MET A 95 6.45 -5.16 -0.24
C MET A 95 5.89 -3.80 0.24
N LYS A 96 5.40 -3.73 1.50
CA LYS A 96 4.82 -2.52 2.09
C LYS A 96 5.79 -1.32 2.10
N GLY A 97 7.10 -1.60 2.25
CA GLY A 97 8.14 -0.57 2.15
C GLY A 97 8.23 0.02 0.74
N GLY A 98 8.18 -0.83 -0.30
CA GLY A 98 8.13 -0.39 -1.69
C GLY A 98 6.93 0.50 -1.98
N ILE A 99 5.73 0.08 -1.52
CA ILE A 99 4.49 0.87 -1.66
C ILE A 99 4.64 2.23 -0.96
N ALA A 100 5.19 2.26 0.25
CA ALA A 100 5.43 3.51 0.97
C ALA A 100 6.39 4.44 0.22
N CYS A 101 7.43 3.89 -0.41
CA CYS A 101 8.35 4.66 -1.27
C CYS A 101 7.65 5.24 -2.50
N PHE A 102 6.81 4.45 -3.20
CA PHE A 102 6.03 4.95 -4.35
C PHE A 102 5.11 6.09 -3.93
N LEU A 103 4.41 5.90 -2.81
CA LEU A 103 3.48 6.89 -2.28
C LEU A 103 4.22 8.18 -1.89
N ALA A 104 5.29 8.08 -1.13
CA ALA A 104 6.08 9.23 -0.70
C ALA A 104 6.67 10.01 -1.90
N ALA A 105 7.24 9.31 -2.88
CA ALA A 105 7.75 9.92 -4.10
C ALA A 105 6.65 10.65 -4.88
N THR A 106 5.46 10.03 -4.98
CA THR A 106 4.30 10.63 -5.65
C THR A 106 3.83 11.89 -4.92
N LEU A 107 3.65 11.83 -3.60
CA LEU A 107 3.21 12.98 -2.81
C LEU A 107 4.21 14.15 -2.90
N ASN A 108 5.50 13.86 -2.83
CA ASN A 108 6.56 14.87 -3.00
C ASN A 108 6.51 15.48 -4.41
N HIS A 109 6.31 14.66 -5.45
CA HIS A 109 6.16 15.15 -6.82
C HIS A 109 4.94 16.07 -6.96
N LEU A 110 3.79 15.68 -6.42
CA LEU A 110 2.58 16.51 -6.45
C LEU A 110 2.78 17.82 -5.71
N ALA A 111 3.36 17.80 -4.52
CA ALA A 111 3.65 19.01 -3.74
C ALA A 111 4.55 19.98 -4.51
N ALA A 112 5.58 19.48 -5.20
CA ALA A 112 6.49 20.28 -6.01
C ALA A 112 5.88 20.81 -7.31
N ASN A 113 4.72 20.26 -7.76
CA ASN A 113 4.09 20.59 -9.04
C ASN A 113 2.65 21.12 -8.88
N GLY A 114 2.35 21.79 -7.77
CA GLY A 114 1.04 22.43 -7.55
C GLY A 114 -0.12 21.43 -7.42
N GLY A 115 0.15 20.24 -6.92
CA GLY A 115 -0.85 19.20 -6.67
C GLY A 115 -1.27 18.40 -7.92
N ARG A 116 -0.57 18.55 -9.05
CA ARG A 116 -0.95 17.90 -10.32
C ARG A 116 0.27 17.29 -11.02
N PRO A 117 0.18 16.04 -11.53
CA PRO A 117 1.19 15.51 -12.41
C PRO A 117 1.05 16.10 -13.83
N ARG A 118 2.13 16.11 -14.61
CA ARG A 118 2.09 16.49 -16.03
C ARG A 118 1.30 15.51 -16.90
N GLY A 119 1.19 14.27 -16.47
CA GLY A 119 0.43 13.21 -17.12
C GLY A 119 -0.56 12.60 -16.13
N SER A 120 -0.45 11.30 -15.94
CA SER A 120 -1.24 10.56 -14.94
C SER A 120 -0.35 9.67 -14.10
N ILE A 121 -0.70 9.51 -12.83
CA ILE A 121 -0.07 8.55 -11.92
C ILE A 121 -1.17 7.65 -11.37
N GLY A 122 -0.92 6.35 -11.33
CA GLY A 122 -1.83 5.34 -10.78
C GLY A 122 -1.16 4.41 -9.79
N PHE A 123 -1.97 3.85 -8.94
CA PHE A 123 -1.64 2.75 -8.03
C PHE A 123 -2.59 1.60 -8.29
N LEU A 124 -2.05 0.39 -8.39
CA LEU A 124 -2.78 -0.87 -8.44
C LEU A 124 -2.25 -1.75 -7.30
N ILE A 125 -3.06 -1.93 -6.29
CA ILE A 125 -2.69 -2.60 -5.05
C ILE A 125 -3.69 -3.70 -4.74
#